data_09c8df2fbe0275a72c68656234138dd7
#
_entry.id   09c8df2fbe0275a72c68656234138dd7
#
_cell.length_a   1.000
_cell.length_b   1.000
_cell.length_c   1.000
_cell.angle_alpha   90.00
_cell.angle_beta   90.00
_cell.angle_gamma   90.00
#
_symmetry.space_group_name_H-M   'P 1'
#
loop_
_entity.id
_entity.type
_entity.pdbx_description
1 polymer ?
#
loop_
_entity_poly.entity_id
_entity_poly.type
_entity_poly.pdbx_seq_one_letter_code
_entity_poly.pdbx_strand_id
1 'polypeptide(L)'
;MFYKLKPIYEERIWGGKKLREHFQYETDLKNIAECYHVIAIPNHLDNIVIETGELLSDFYHNHREMFDCSKEDLPVRLVSACPESSLSYHLHPTDAYGLAHEGMRGKVEGGFTIEETGEEFDTILGHNAKTKKEFVEMVEKGEWDKLYRHIKGHVGDYSHTPIGTLHKESGDGTTISIAFSSNGDVTYRLYDDDRNDPTRPLNVQAVIDNVTIPDNEVKGWHVDPYEKNGCLIYDYYEKEEEYVGKRIKVNGKGTYEREQFMFMLCLNGKGKINDTQIKVGETIFVPAHSGVLSIEGENLDLAVLSYKE
;
A
#
# COMPACT_ATOMS: atom_id res chain seq x y z
N MET A 1 -25.59 0.89 -4.94
CA MET A 1 -25.30 0.60 -3.51
C MET A 1 -23.78 0.47 -3.42
N PHE A 2 -23.16 0.99 -2.37
CA PHE A 2 -21.72 0.78 -2.12
C PHE A 2 -21.56 -0.27 -1.04
N TYR A 3 -20.40 -0.93 -1.01
CA TYR A 3 -20.13 -2.08 -0.16
C TYR A 3 -18.98 -1.77 0.77
N LYS A 4 -19.09 -2.13 2.06
CA LYS A 4 -18.01 -1.97 3.02
C LYS A 4 -17.14 -3.23 3.07
N LEU A 5 -15.85 -3.05 3.25
CA LEU A 5 -14.91 -4.14 3.46
C LEU A 5 -14.56 -4.27 4.95
N LYS A 6 -14.53 -5.50 5.43
CA LYS A 6 -14.00 -5.80 6.76
C LYS A 6 -12.47 -5.84 6.67
N PRO A 7 -11.74 -4.96 7.38
CA PRO A 7 -10.29 -4.96 7.33
C PRO A 7 -9.69 -6.21 7.97
N ILE A 8 -8.48 -6.59 7.52
CA ILE A 8 -7.69 -7.67 8.12
C ILE A 8 -6.52 -7.03 8.85
N TYR A 9 -6.34 -7.38 10.12
CA TYR A 9 -5.27 -6.87 10.97
C TYR A 9 -4.19 -7.93 11.14
N GLU A 10 -2.93 -7.53 10.98
CA GLU A 10 -1.79 -8.41 11.14
C GLU A 10 -0.88 -7.93 12.26
N GLU A 11 -0.60 -8.80 13.21
CA GLU A 11 0.44 -8.61 14.21
C GLU A 11 1.78 -9.08 13.65
N ARG A 12 2.81 -8.26 13.79
CA ARG A 12 4.20 -8.57 13.43
C ARG A 12 5.12 -8.12 14.57
N ILE A 13 6.34 -8.63 14.57
CA ILE A 13 7.36 -8.27 15.58
C ILE A 13 7.67 -6.76 15.62
N TRP A 14 7.35 -6.04 14.57
CA TRP A 14 7.52 -4.59 14.43
C TRP A 14 6.22 -3.80 14.55
N GLY A 15 5.12 -4.46 14.89
CA GLY A 15 3.83 -3.80 15.10
C GLY A 15 3.73 -3.04 16.43
N GLY A 16 2.72 -2.18 16.49
CA GLY A 16 2.48 -1.30 17.63
C GLY A 16 1.02 -0.96 17.83
N LYS A 17 0.77 0.14 18.54
CA LYS A 17 -0.59 0.58 18.91
C LYS A 17 -1.13 1.69 18.02
N LYS A 18 -0.25 2.42 17.32
CA LYS A 18 -0.59 3.67 16.64
C LYS A 18 -1.65 3.49 15.55
N LEU A 19 -1.57 2.43 14.74
CA LEU A 19 -2.62 2.14 13.75
C LEU A 19 -4.00 1.97 14.39
N ARG A 20 -4.08 1.20 15.47
CA ARG A 20 -5.35 0.99 16.18
C ARG A 20 -5.89 2.29 16.78
N GLU A 21 -5.03 3.09 17.37
CA GLU A 21 -5.41 4.37 17.99
C GLU A 21 -5.86 5.39 16.95
N HIS A 22 -5.12 5.54 15.85
CA HIS A 22 -5.45 6.46 14.77
C HIS A 22 -6.76 6.09 14.04
N PHE A 23 -6.86 4.84 13.59
CA PHE A 23 -8.02 4.37 12.84
C PHE A 23 -9.18 3.89 13.72
N GLN A 24 -9.02 3.92 15.04
CA GLN A 24 -10.04 3.52 16.02
C GLN A 24 -10.56 2.09 15.78
N TYR A 25 -9.66 1.15 15.44
CA TYR A 25 -10.03 -0.22 15.17
C TYR A 25 -10.57 -0.94 16.41
N GLU A 26 -11.72 -1.58 16.25
CA GLU A 26 -12.35 -2.42 17.27
C GLU A 26 -11.76 -3.85 17.17
N THR A 27 -10.67 -4.09 17.88
CA THR A 27 -9.96 -5.38 17.91
C THR A 27 -9.25 -5.60 19.23
N ASP A 28 -9.13 -6.87 19.64
CA ASP A 28 -8.37 -7.28 20.82
C ASP A 28 -6.85 -7.38 20.58
N LEU A 29 -6.42 -7.29 19.30
CA LEU A 29 -5.01 -7.31 18.93
C LEU A 29 -4.30 -6.09 19.50
N LYS A 30 -3.08 -6.32 20.03
CA LYS A 30 -2.33 -5.29 20.75
C LYS A 30 -1.31 -4.57 19.88
N ASN A 31 -0.68 -5.30 18.96
CA ASN A 31 0.46 -4.84 18.21
C ASN A 31 0.19 -4.97 16.70
N ILE A 32 -0.73 -4.15 16.18
CA ILE A 32 -1.05 -4.15 14.76
C ILE A 32 0.11 -3.53 13.98
N ALA A 33 0.70 -4.31 13.10
CA ALA A 33 1.77 -3.88 12.22
C ALA A 33 1.25 -3.37 10.89
N GLU A 34 0.29 -4.11 10.32
CA GLU A 34 -0.36 -3.82 9.05
C GLU A 34 -1.86 -3.99 9.17
N CYS A 35 -2.59 -3.18 8.42
CA CYS A 35 -4.01 -3.36 8.21
C CYS A 35 -4.28 -3.42 6.71
N TYR A 36 -4.80 -4.56 6.25
CA TYR A 36 -5.21 -4.77 4.86
C TYR A 36 -6.64 -4.30 4.67
N HIS A 37 -6.79 -3.17 4.02
CA HIS A 37 -8.08 -2.56 3.70
C HIS A 37 -8.69 -3.12 2.42
N VAL A 38 -7.83 -3.48 1.46
CA VAL A 38 -8.19 -4.16 0.21
C VAL A 38 -7.11 -5.20 -0.08
N ILE A 39 -7.49 -6.46 -0.05
CA ILE A 39 -6.68 -7.60 -0.49
C ILE A 39 -7.59 -8.76 -0.84
N ALA A 40 -7.29 -9.48 -1.92
CA ALA A 40 -8.08 -10.58 -2.42
C ALA A 40 -7.15 -11.69 -2.93
N ILE A 41 -6.49 -12.40 -2.02
CA ILE A 41 -5.61 -13.54 -2.31
C ILE A 41 -6.23 -14.79 -1.68
N PRO A 42 -6.90 -15.65 -2.47
CA PRO A 42 -7.58 -16.84 -1.96
C PRO A 42 -6.68 -17.73 -1.10
N ASN A 43 -7.22 -18.25 0.00
CA ASN A 43 -6.52 -19.11 0.98
C ASN A 43 -5.31 -18.44 1.67
N HIS A 44 -5.14 -17.13 1.54
CA HIS A 44 -4.08 -16.37 2.21
C HIS A 44 -4.68 -15.17 2.96
N LEU A 45 -4.78 -14.01 2.32
CA LEU A 45 -5.39 -12.81 2.86
C LEU A 45 -6.52 -12.38 1.92
N ASP A 46 -7.75 -12.34 2.43
CA ASP A 46 -8.94 -12.07 1.62
C ASP A 46 -9.99 -11.35 2.46
N ASN A 47 -10.29 -10.10 2.14
CA ASN A 47 -11.26 -9.31 2.87
C ASN A 47 -12.67 -9.90 2.73
N ILE A 48 -13.55 -9.57 3.67
CA ILE A 48 -14.97 -9.89 3.59
C ILE A 48 -15.73 -8.63 3.17
N VAL A 49 -16.61 -8.77 2.18
CA VAL A 49 -17.61 -7.76 1.82
C VAL A 49 -18.74 -7.85 2.84
N ILE A 50 -18.94 -6.79 3.64
CA ILE A 50 -19.80 -6.83 4.83
C ILE A 50 -21.26 -7.10 4.46
N GLU A 51 -21.77 -6.47 3.41
CA GLU A 51 -23.17 -6.54 3.00
C GLU A 51 -23.58 -7.90 2.44
N THR A 52 -22.64 -8.66 1.84
CA THR A 52 -22.91 -9.97 1.24
C THR A 52 -22.36 -11.13 2.05
N GLY A 53 -21.32 -10.89 2.86
CA GLY A 53 -20.59 -11.92 3.58
C GLY A 53 -19.61 -12.71 2.71
N GLU A 54 -19.45 -12.37 1.44
CA GLU A 54 -18.53 -13.03 0.51
C GLU A 54 -17.09 -12.60 0.80
N LEU A 55 -16.13 -13.48 0.50
CA LEU A 55 -14.73 -13.09 0.37
C LEU A 55 -14.58 -12.14 -0.83
N LEU A 56 -13.68 -11.18 -0.75
CA LEU A 56 -13.51 -10.18 -1.81
C LEU A 56 -13.07 -10.81 -3.13
N SER A 57 -12.29 -11.89 -3.10
CA SER A 57 -11.94 -12.66 -4.30
C SER A 57 -13.17 -13.29 -4.95
N ASP A 58 -14.05 -13.92 -4.17
CA ASP A 58 -15.30 -14.50 -4.66
C ASP A 58 -16.24 -13.40 -5.16
N PHE A 59 -16.37 -12.31 -4.42
CA PHE A 59 -17.17 -11.15 -4.82
C PHE A 59 -16.69 -10.56 -6.15
N TYR A 60 -15.37 -10.46 -6.36
CA TYR A 60 -14.80 -10.02 -7.63
C TYR A 60 -15.19 -10.94 -8.79
N HIS A 61 -15.13 -12.26 -8.61
CA HIS A 61 -15.48 -13.21 -9.63
C HIS A 61 -16.99 -13.28 -9.91
N ASN A 62 -17.81 -13.17 -8.85
CA ASN A 62 -19.27 -13.26 -8.96
C ASN A 62 -19.94 -12.00 -9.51
N HIS A 63 -19.27 -10.83 -9.41
CA HIS A 63 -19.82 -9.51 -9.73
C HIS A 63 -18.90 -8.72 -10.68
N ARG A 64 -18.39 -9.39 -11.72
CA ARG A 64 -17.44 -8.82 -12.71
C ARG A 64 -17.92 -7.51 -13.32
N GLU A 65 -19.22 -7.36 -13.55
CA GLU A 65 -19.85 -6.17 -14.09
C GLU A 65 -19.67 -4.93 -13.20
N MET A 66 -19.50 -5.12 -11.89
CA MET A 66 -19.26 -4.01 -10.96
C MET A 66 -17.82 -3.48 -11.03
N PHE A 67 -16.91 -4.29 -11.51
CA PHE A 67 -15.49 -3.89 -11.62
C PHE A 67 -15.14 -3.40 -13.01
N ASP A 68 -15.83 -3.88 -14.06
CA ASP A 68 -15.50 -3.61 -15.46
C ASP A 68 -13.99 -3.69 -15.71
N CYS A 69 -13.41 -4.84 -15.34
CA CYS A 69 -11.99 -5.11 -15.36
C CYS A 69 -11.74 -6.49 -15.98
N SER A 70 -10.82 -6.57 -16.94
CA SER A 70 -10.55 -7.81 -17.69
C SER A 70 -9.66 -8.79 -16.91
N LYS A 71 -8.97 -8.33 -15.87
CA LYS A 71 -8.04 -9.18 -15.10
C LYS A 71 -8.76 -10.37 -14.46
N GLU A 72 -8.11 -11.52 -14.47
CA GLU A 72 -8.67 -12.75 -13.88
C GLU A 72 -8.97 -12.55 -12.39
N ASP A 73 -7.98 -12.06 -11.63
CA ASP A 73 -8.10 -11.75 -10.20
C ASP A 73 -8.13 -10.24 -9.96
N LEU A 74 -8.64 -9.81 -8.79
CA LEU A 74 -8.59 -8.41 -8.40
C LEU A 74 -7.14 -7.88 -8.47
N PRO A 75 -6.86 -6.84 -9.25
CA PRO A 75 -5.47 -6.48 -9.55
C PRO A 75 -4.81 -5.56 -8.51
N VAL A 76 -5.54 -5.08 -7.50
CA VAL A 76 -5.07 -4.01 -6.60
C VAL A 76 -5.20 -4.37 -5.13
N ARG A 77 -4.38 -3.70 -4.30
CA ARG A 77 -4.30 -3.88 -2.85
C ARG A 77 -4.06 -2.54 -2.16
N LEU A 78 -4.66 -2.35 -0.96
CA LEU A 78 -4.53 -1.16 -0.12
C LEU A 78 -4.20 -1.56 1.31
N VAL A 79 -3.11 -1.01 1.84
CA VAL A 79 -2.61 -1.33 3.17
C VAL A 79 -2.26 -0.05 3.92
N SER A 80 -2.50 -0.03 5.23
CA SER A 80 -1.85 0.91 6.14
C SER A 80 -0.85 0.19 7.03
N ALA A 81 0.29 0.82 7.28
CA ALA A 81 1.34 0.32 8.15
C ALA A 81 1.85 1.40 9.09
N CYS A 82 2.30 1.00 10.28
CA CYS A 82 3.01 1.87 11.21
C CYS A 82 3.99 1.02 12.02
N PRO A 83 5.20 0.79 11.51
CA PRO A 83 6.19 -0.01 12.21
C PRO A 83 6.78 0.75 13.41
N GLU A 84 6.77 0.13 14.60
CA GLU A 84 7.45 0.63 15.81
C GLU A 84 8.91 0.16 15.92
N SER A 85 9.34 -0.72 15.01
CA SER A 85 10.73 -1.10 14.83
C SER A 85 11.03 -1.37 13.37
N SER A 86 12.32 -1.28 13.01
CA SER A 86 12.78 -1.38 11.62
C SER A 86 12.28 -2.64 10.91
N LEU A 87 11.81 -2.49 9.69
CA LEU A 87 11.52 -3.59 8.78
C LEU A 87 12.82 -4.19 8.22
N SER A 88 12.71 -5.36 7.58
CA SER A 88 13.81 -5.92 6.80
C SER A 88 14.11 -5.07 5.57
N TYR A 89 15.35 -5.11 5.08
CA TYR A 89 15.71 -4.63 3.76
C TYR A 89 15.35 -5.72 2.74
N HIS A 90 14.37 -5.46 1.90
CA HIS A 90 13.72 -6.45 1.06
C HIS A 90 13.30 -5.89 -0.29
N LEU A 91 12.89 -6.78 -1.20
CA LEU A 91 12.26 -6.43 -2.48
C LEU A 91 11.09 -7.36 -2.80
N HIS A 92 10.33 -6.96 -3.81
CA HIS A 92 9.27 -7.75 -4.42
C HIS A 92 9.69 -8.19 -5.83
N PRO A 93 9.48 -9.50 -6.18
CA PRO A 93 9.84 -10.03 -7.50
C PRO A 93 8.80 -9.69 -8.56
N THR A 94 9.10 -10.05 -9.82
CA THR A 94 8.09 -10.08 -10.89
C THR A 94 7.02 -11.14 -10.61
N ASP A 95 5.84 -10.99 -11.22
CA ASP A 95 4.77 -12.00 -11.19
C ASP A 95 5.29 -13.37 -11.66
N ALA A 96 6.04 -13.38 -12.76
CA ALA A 96 6.57 -14.63 -13.32
C ALA A 96 7.49 -15.37 -12.33
N TYR A 97 8.35 -14.64 -11.63
CA TYR A 97 9.24 -15.24 -10.63
C TYR A 97 8.46 -15.69 -9.38
N GLY A 98 7.58 -14.84 -8.86
CA GLY A 98 6.76 -15.15 -7.69
C GLY A 98 5.85 -16.36 -7.91
N LEU A 99 5.17 -16.44 -9.04
CA LEU A 99 4.33 -17.59 -9.41
C LEU A 99 5.13 -18.88 -9.56
N ALA A 100 6.32 -18.81 -10.14
CA ALA A 100 7.15 -19.98 -10.34
C ALA A 100 7.77 -20.56 -9.06
N HIS A 101 8.04 -19.73 -8.05
CA HIS A 101 8.77 -20.13 -6.84
C HIS A 101 7.90 -20.20 -5.59
N GLU A 102 6.86 -19.33 -5.51
CA GLU A 102 6.01 -19.20 -4.31
C GLU A 102 4.53 -19.50 -4.61
N GLY A 103 4.15 -19.65 -5.88
CA GLY A 103 2.76 -19.81 -6.28
C GLY A 103 1.92 -18.53 -6.12
N MET A 104 2.54 -17.39 -5.90
CA MET A 104 1.89 -16.07 -5.72
C MET A 104 2.54 -15.01 -6.61
N ARG A 105 1.77 -13.98 -6.95
CA ARG A 105 2.25 -12.85 -7.74
C ARG A 105 3.27 -12.01 -6.99
N GLY A 106 4.17 -11.37 -7.72
CA GLY A 106 5.01 -10.29 -7.23
C GLY A 106 4.19 -9.04 -6.92
N LYS A 107 4.89 -7.95 -6.60
CA LYS A 107 4.19 -6.72 -6.18
C LYS A 107 4.96 -5.47 -6.62
N VAL A 108 4.31 -4.62 -7.39
CA VAL A 108 4.68 -3.22 -7.51
C VAL A 108 3.87 -2.42 -6.50
N GLU A 109 4.51 -1.48 -5.82
CA GLU A 109 3.82 -0.69 -4.81
C GLU A 109 4.30 0.76 -4.79
N GLY A 110 3.58 1.58 -4.04
CA GLY A 110 3.96 2.93 -3.70
C GLY A 110 2.98 3.46 -2.66
N GLY A 111 3.31 4.58 -2.04
CA GLY A 111 2.49 5.09 -0.97
C GLY A 111 2.87 6.49 -0.53
N PHE A 112 2.15 6.97 0.45
CA PHE A 112 2.37 8.26 1.10
C PHE A 112 2.19 8.14 2.60
N THR A 113 2.75 9.09 3.33
CA THR A 113 2.64 9.16 4.80
C THR A 113 1.56 10.14 5.22
N ILE A 114 0.83 9.82 6.30
CA ILE A 114 -0.25 10.69 6.81
C ILE A 114 0.03 11.28 8.19
N GLU A 115 0.93 10.70 8.98
CA GLU A 115 1.26 11.15 10.33
C GLU A 115 2.74 10.91 10.64
N GLU A 116 3.37 11.92 11.25
CA GLU A 116 4.77 11.92 11.68
C GLU A 116 5.02 12.87 12.85
N THR A 117 6.13 12.71 13.55
CA THR A 117 6.57 13.62 14.62
C THR A 117 7.41 14.80 14.11
N GLY A 118 7.70 14.85 12.82
CA GLY A 118 8.49 15.91 12.16
C GLY A 118 7.95 16.27 10.78
N GLU A 119 8.58 17.25 10.14
CA GLU A 119 8.21 17.65 8.77
C GLU A 119 8.87 16.76 7.71
N GLU A 120 10.01 16.14 8.05
CA GLU A 120 10.80 15.29 7.17
C GLU A 120 10.91 13.86 7.72
N PHE A 121 10.89 12.87 6.83
CA PHE A 121 11.24 11.49 7.13
C PHE A 121 12.42 11.02 6.28
N ASP A 122 13.12 10.00 6.76
CA ASP A 122 14.19 9.31 6.03
C ASP A 122 13.77 7.85 5.83
N THR A 123 13.74 7.41 4.58
CA THR A 123 13.45 6.01 4.22
C THR A 123 14.54 5.46 3.32
N ILE A 124 14.75 4.14 3.36
CA ILE A 124 15.67 3.46 2.45
C ILE A 124 14.89 2.95 1.27
N LEU A 125 15.17 3.51 0.08
CA LEU A 125 14.48 3.16 -1.15
C LEU A 125 15.46 3.08 -2.32
N GLY A 126 15.87 1.87 -2.65
CA GLY A 126 16.89 1.55 -3.62
C GLY A 126 18.25 1.23 -3.01
N HIS A 127 19.25 1.11 -3.87
CA HIS A 127 20.63 0.81 -3.49
C HIS A 127 21.66 1.59 -4.32
N ASN A 128 22.90 1.66 -3.83
CA ASN A 128 23.98 2.44 -4.46
C ASN A 128 24.89 1.66 -5.39
N ALA A 129 24.81 0.31 -5.42
CA ALA A 129 25.65 -0.52 -6.28
C ALA A 129 25.39 -0.27 -7.78
N LYS A 130 26.46 -0.20 -8.58
CA LYS A 130 26.39 0.10 -10.01
C LYS A 130 26.42 -1.15 -10.89
N THR A 131 26.91 -2.26 -10.35
CA THR A 131 27.01 -3.54 -11.06
C THR A 131 26.59 -4.69 -10.13
N LYS A 132 26.20 -5.82 -10.72
CA LYS A 132 25.84 -7.03 -9.95
C LYS A 132 27.01 -7.52 -9.09
N LYS A 133 28.24 -7.43 -9.60
CA LYS A 133 29.45 -7.80 -8.87
C LYS A 133 29.63 -6.92 -7.62
N GLU A 134 29.54 -5.60 -7.76
CA GLU A 134 29.63 -4.66 -6.66
C GLU A 134 28.53 -4.90 -5.61
N PHE A 135 27.30 -5.15 -6.06
CA PHE A 135 26.18 -5.48 -5.18
C PHE A 135 26.49 -6.71 -4.32
N VAL A 136 26.90 -7.82 -4.96
CA VAL A 136 27.23 -9.06 -4.27
C VAL A 136 28.40 -8.85 -3.29
N GLU A 137 29.45 -8.16 -3.70
CA GLU A 137 30.60 -7.85 -2.82
C GLU A 137 30.20 -7.03 -1.58
N MET A 138 29.31 -6.04 -1.72
CA MET A 138 28.81 -5.24 -0.59
C MET A 138 27.97 -6.12 0.36
N VAL A 139 27.11 -6.98 -0.19
CA VAL A 139 26.29 -7.91 0.61
C VAL A 139 27.16 -8.89 1.38
N GLU A 140 28.12 -9.54 0.72
CA GLU A 140 29.03 -10.51 1.35
C GLU A 140 29.89 -9.91 2.46
N LYS A 141 30.23 -8.61 2.35
CA LYS A 141 31.01 -7.87 3.36
C LYS A 141 30.14 -7.23 4.44
N GLY A 142 28.81 -7.26 4.32
CA GLY A 142 27.90 -6.59 5.23
C GLY A 142 28.04 -5.06 5.19
N GLU A 143 28.38 -4.48 4.03
CA GLU A 143 28.58 -3.05 3.86
C GLU A 143 27.23 -2.31 3.66
N TRP A 144 26.29 -2.50 4.61
CA TRP A 144 24.91 -2.04 4.50
C TRP A 144 24.79 -0.53 4.33
N ASP A 145 25.52 0.26 5.13
CA ASP A 145 25.50 1.73 5.06
C ASP A 145 25.96 2.28 3.71
N LYS A 146 26.82 1.54 3.00
CA LYS A 146 27.23 1.91 1.64
C LYS A 146 26.20 1.47 0.59
N LEU A 147 25.53 0.34 0.87
CA LEU A 147 24.55 -0.22 -0.05
C LEU A 147 23.24 0.58 0.00
N TYR A 148 22.78 1.00 1.16
CA TYR A 148 21.51 1.71 1.32
C TYR A 148 21.49 3.02 0.54
N ARG A 149 20.38 3.26 -0.17
CA ARG A 149 20.06 4.56 -0.73
C ARG A 149 18.98 5.23 0.09
N HIS A 150 19.36 6.27 0.82
CA HIS A 150 18.47 7.07 1.62
C HIS A 150 17.70 8.07 0.76
N ILE A 151 16.41 8.18 0.98
CA ILE A 151 15.54 9.20 0.39
C ILE A 151 14.86 9.94 1.53
N LYS A 152 14.96 11.26 1.48
CA LYS A 152 14.22 12.14 2.38
C LYS A 152 12.94 12.61 1.70
N GLY A 153 11.88 12.72 2.47
CA GLY A 153 10.60 13.21 2.03
C GLY A 153 9.87 13.95 3.13
N HIS A 154 8.71 14.50 2.80
CA HIS A 154 7.82 15.20 3.71
C HIS A 154 6.51 14.43 3.85
N VAL A 155 5.79 14.65 4.93
CA VAL A 155 4.44 14.09 5.11
C VAL A 155 3.57 14.48 3.92
N GLY A 156 2.95 13.48 3.30
CA GLY A 156 2.13 13.65 2.09
C GLY A 156 2.87 13.47 0.77
N ASP A 157 4.21 13.41 0.78
CA ASP A 157 4.98 13.04 -0.41
C ASP A 157 4.69 11.58 -0.78
N TYR A 158 4.80 11.30 -2.07
CA TYR A 158 4.60 9.97 -2.60
C TYR A 158 5.94 9.27 -2.88
N SER A 159 6.00 7.98 -2.56
CA SER A 159 7.10 7.12 -2.97
C SER A 159 6.59 5.96 -3.83
N HIS A 160 7.38 5.55 -4.81
CA HIS A 160 7.08 4.42 -5.71
C HIS A 160 8.18 3.39 -5.61
N THR A 161 7.79 2.14 -5.47
CA THR A 161 8.67 0.97 -5.33
C THR A 161 8.42 0.01 -6.50
N PRO A 162 9.11 0.21 -7.64
CA PRO A 162 9.05 -0.72 -8.75
C PRO A 162 9.52 -2.12 -8.37
N ILE A 163 9.10 -3.11 -9.14
CA ILE A 163 9.60 -4.49 -9.04
C ILE A 163 11.13 -4.50 -8.99
N GLY A 164 11.69 -5.33 -8.08
CA GLY A 164 13.13 -5.47 -7.92
C GLY A 164 13.83 -4.31 -7.18
N THR A 165 13.07 -3.36 -6.67
CA THR A 165 13.62 -2.27 -5.87
C THR A 165 13.72 -2.68 -4.40
N LEU A 166 14.95 -2.64 -3.87
CA LEU A 166 15.19 -2.83 -2.44
C LEU A 166 14.68 -1.64 -1.63
N HIS A 167 13.94 -1.91 -0.55
CA HIS A 167 13.40 -0.86 0.32
C HIS A 167 13.27 -1.33 1.77
N LYS A 168 13.17 -0.37 2.68
CA LYS A 168 13.06 -0.60 4.11
C LYS A 168 12.49 0.64 4.79
N GLU A 169 11.45 0.48 5.60
CA GLU A 169 10.96 1.54 6.48
C GLU A 169 11.74 1.57 7.80
N SER A 170 12.00 2.75 8.33
CA SER A 170 12.79 2.96 9.55
C SER A 170 12.16 2.35 10.80
N GLY A 171 10.85 2.41 10.92
CA GLY A 171 10.11 1.80 12.01
C GLY A 171 10.40 2.41 13.37
N ASP A 172 10.07 3.67 13.54
CA ASP A 172 10.17 4.38 14.83
C ASP A 172 8.80 4.63 15.49
N GLY A 173 7.71 4.10 14.90
CA GLY A 173 6.34 4.27 15.38
C GLY A 173 5.77 5.67 15.18
N THR A 174 6.44 6.54 14.42
CA THR A 174 5.98 7.92 14.22
C THR A 174 5.21 8.12 12.93
N THR A 175 5.42 7.25 11.95
CA THR A 175 4.88 7.36 10.59
C THR A 175 3.77 6.35 10.34
N ILE A 176 2.61 6.82 9.86
CA ILE A 176 1.59 5.95 9.27
C ILE A 176 1.71 6.05 7.76
N SER A 177 2.06 4.95 7.12
CA SER A 177 2.11 4.83 5.67
C SER A 177 0.81 4.23 5.11
N ILE A 178 0.40 4.74 3.95
CA ILE A 178 -0.70 4.21 3.14
C ILE A 178 -0.10 3.71 1.84
N ALA A 179 -0.12 2.40 1.65
CA ALA A 179 0.47 1.75 0.48
C ALA A 179 -0.61 1.31 -0.50
N PHE A 180 -0.46 1.73 -1.75
CA PHE A 180 -1.17 1.21 -2.92
C PHE A 180 -0.26 0.20 -3.62
N SER A 181 -0.81 -0.92 -4.07
CA SER A 181 -0.01 -1.90 -4.79
C SER A 181 -0.82 -2.76 -5.74
N SER A 182 -0.14 -3.52 -6.60
CA SER A 182 -0.73 -4.70 -7.22
C SER A 182 -1.04 -5.76 -6.16
N ASN A 183 -1.99 -6.66 -6.46
CA ASN A 183 -2.48 -7.68 -5.53
C ASN A 183 -1.54 -8.89 -5.46
N GLY A 184 -0.37 -8.70 -4.86
CA GLY A 184 0.64 -9.72 -4.58
C GLY A 184 1.16 -9.59 -3.15
N ASP A 185 1.83 -10.64 -2.64
CA ASP A 185 2.37 -10.63 -1.26
C ASP A 185 3.74 -11.32 -1.11
N VAL A 186 4.47 -11.54 -2.21
CA VAL A 186 5.81 -12.14 -2.17
C VAL A 186 6.84 -11.09 -1.77
N THR A 187 7.62 -11.41 -0.73
CA THR A 187 8.69 -10.56 -0.19
C THR A 187 9.97 -11.38 -0.03
N TYR A 188 11.07 -10.93 -0.64
CA TYR A 188 12.40 -11.52 -0.47
C TYR A 188 13.30 -10.62 0.36
N ARG A 189 13.72 -11.13 1.54
CA ARG A 189 14.53 -10.41 2.51
C ARG A 189 16.01 -10.56 2.23
N LEU A 190 16.70 -9.42 2.10
CA LEU A 190 18.15 -9.38 1.96
C LEU A 190 18.85 -9.33 3.33
N TYR A 191 18.32 -8.49 4.23
CA TYR A 191 18.87 -8.25 5.55
C TYR A 191 17.77 -7.88 6.55
N ASP A 192 17.86 -8.33 7.78
CA ASP A 192 16.84 -8.13 8.82
C ASP A 192 17.46 -7.67 10.16
N ASP A 193 18.41 -6.73 10.09
CA ASP A 193 19.07 -6.08 11.26
C ASP A 193 19.61 -7.09 12.29
N ASP A 194 20.24 -8.17 11.82
CA ASP A 194 20.80 -9.25 12.63
C ASP A 194 19.83 -9.90 13.63
N ARG A 195 18.52 -9.82 13.38
CA ARG A 195 17.49 -10.43 14.25
C ARG A 195 17.65 -11.95 14.36
N ASN A 196 18.16 -12.58 13.30
CA ASN A 196 18.36 -14.04 13.27
C ASN A 196 17.10 -14.84 13.64
N ASP A 197 15.93 -14.35 13.26
CA ASP A 197 14.64 -15.01 13.52
C ASP A 197 14.44 -16.18 12.55
N PRO A 198 14.35 -17.43 13.04
CA PRO A 198 14.18 -18.61 12.17
C PRO A 198 12.84 -18.63 11.42
N THR A 199 11.85 -17.86 11.86
CA THR A 199 10.55 -17.73 11.18
C THR A 199 10.58 -16.70 10.04
N ARG A 200 11.70 -15.96 9.91
CA ARG A 200 11.91 -14.90 8.93
C ARG A 200 13.23 -15.10 8.16
N PRO A 201 13.36 -16.17 7.39
CA PRO A 201 14.61 -16.47 6.69
C PRO A 201 14.98 -15.35 5.70
N LEU A 202 16.29 -15.18 5.51
CA LEU A 202 16.83 -14.34 4.43
C LEU A 202 16.78 -15.09 3.11
N ASN A 203 16.46 -14.39 2.04
CA ASN A 203 16.29 -14.91 0.69
C ASN A 203 17.36 -14.31 -0.26
N VAL A 204 18.63 -14.30 0.18
CA VAL A 204 19.74 -13.59 -0.48
C VAL A 204 19.84 -13.93 -1.97
N GLN A 205 19.76 -15.20 -2.36
CA GLN A 205 19.85 -15.59 -3.76
C GLN A 205 18.66 -15.08 -4.58
N ALA A 206 17.43 -15.20 -4.05
CA ALA A 206 16.24 -14.67 -4.70
C ALA A 206 16.30 -13.15 -4.86
N VAL A 207 16.89 -12.43 -3.89
CA VAL A 207 17.15 -10.99 -4.04
C VAL A 207 18.14 -10.72 -5.17
N ILE A 208 19.27 -11.44 -5.21
CA ILE A 208 20.28 -11.29 -6.29
C ILE A 208 19.71 -11.57 -7.67
N ASP A 209 18.73 -12.48 -7.77
CA ASP A 209 18.07 -12.84 -9.02
C ASP A 209 17.07 -11.79 -9.50
N ASN A 210 16.47 -11.02 -8.57
CA ASN A 210 15.40 -10.09 -8.87
C ASN A 210 15.77 -8.61 -8.71
N VAL A 211 16.89 -8.27 -8.07
CA VAL A 211 17.27 -6.87 -7.83
C VAL A 211 17.58 -6.12 -9.12
N THR A 212 17.02 -4.93 -9.26
CA THR A 212 17.30 -4.03 -10.39
C THR A 212 18.64 -3.33 -10.22
N ILE A 213 19.60 -3.58 -11.11
CA ILE A 213 20.95 -2.98 -11.07
C ILE A 213 21.32 -2.44 -12.46
N PRO A 214 21.80 -1.19 -12.56
CA PRO A 214 21.84 -0.16 -11.52
C PRO A 214 20.43 0.35 -11.17
N ASP A 215 20.26 0.77 -9.94
CA ASP A 215 19.02 1.38 -9.47
C ASP A 215 19.13 2.92 -9.63
N ASN A 216 18.67 3.45 -10.77
CA ASN A 216 18.82 4.86 -11.12
C ASN A 216 17.51 5.66 -11.15
N GLU A 217 16.38 5.03 -10.92
CA GLU A 217 15.09 5.71 -10.99
C GLU A 217 14.86 6.68 -9.82
N VAL A 218 14.16 7.77 -10.10
CA VAL A 218 13.58 8.64 -9.07
C VAL A 218 12.34 7.96 -8.52
N LYS A 219 12.31 7.76 -7.20
CA LYS A 219 11.28 6.96 -6.53
C LYS A 219 10.46 7.74 -5.50
N GLY A 220 10.75 9.01 -5.31
CA GLY A 220 10.01 9.87 -4.39
C GLY A 220 9.79 11.25 -5.01
N TRP A 221 8.58 11.79 -4.84
CA TRP A 221 8.24 13.12 -5.34
C TRP A 221 7.14 13.79 -4.53
N HIS A 222 7.20 15.11 -4.51
CA HIS A 222 6.12 15.94 -3.99
C HIS A 222 4.94 15.97 -4.98
N VAL A 223 3.72 15.97 -4.45
CA VAL A 223 2.49 16.08 -5.25
C VAL A 223 1.70 17.29 -4.77
N ASP A 224 1.67 18.33 -5.59
CA ASP A 224 0.83 19.49 -5.35
C ASP A 224 -0.65 19.12 -5.57
N PRO A 225 -1.52 19.36 -4.59
CA PRO A 225 -2.95 19.14 -4.78
C PRO A 225 -3.60 20.25 -5.62
N TYR A 226 -4.73 19.91 -6.20
CA TYR A 226 -5.59 20.87 -6.89
C TYR A 226 -7.02 20.77 -6.41
N GLU A 227 -7.73 21.91 -6.46
CA GLU A 227 -9.15 21.95 -6.13
C GLU A 227 -10.01 21.65 -7.36
N LYS A 228 -10.98 20.75 -7.21
CA LYS A 228 -11.99 20.44 -8.21
C LYS A 228 -13.31 20.07 -7.54
N ASN A 229 -14.37 20.79 -7.88
CA ASN A 229 -15.74 20.51 -7.43
C ASN A 229 -15.89 20.37 -5.90
N GLY A 230 -15.20 21.18 -5.11
CA GLY A 230 -15.23 21.13 -3.65
C GLY A 230 -14.36 20.04 -3.02
N CYS A 231 -13.55 19.36 -3.83
CA CYS A 231 -12.56 18.36 -3.39
C CYS A 231 -11.15 18.92 -3.60
N LEU A 232 -10.26 18.72 -2.61
CA LEU A 232 -8.82 18.90 -2.76
C LEU A 232 -8.22 17.54 -3.13
N ILE A 233 -7.63 17.41 -4.32
CA ILE A 233 -7.24 16.15 -4.92
C ILE A 233 -5.72 16.08 -5.07
N TYR A 234 -5.12 14.96 -4.64
CA TYR A 234 -3.73 14.58 -4.87
C TYR A 234 -3.70 13.42 -5.85
N ASP A 235 -3.14 13.60 -7.04
CA ASP A 235 -2.94 12.54 -8.02
C ASP A 235 -1.53 11.96 -7.85
N TYR A 236 -1.41 10.95 -6.99
CA TYR A 236 -0.11 10.35 -6.63
C TYR A 236 0.46 9.50 -7.75
N TYR A 237 -0.36 8.59 -8.25
CA TYR A 237 0.07 7.62 -9.25
C TYR A 237 -1.10 7.16 -10.12
N GLU A 238 -0.87 7.08 -11.42
CA GLU A 238 -1.80 6.48 -12.38
C GLU A 238 -0.99 5.87 -13.53
N LYS A 239 -0.92 4.55 -13.57
CA LYS A 239 -0.26 3.82 -14.63
C LYS A 239 -1.11 2.63 -15.04
N GLU A 240 -1.27 2.46 -16.35
CA GLU A 240 -1.95 1.31 -16.95
C GLU A 240 -1.29 0.00 -16.50
N GLU A 241 -2.10 -1.04 -16.27
CA GLU A 241 -1.69 -2.38 -15.86
C GLU A 241 -1.02 -2.47 -14.46
N GLU A 242 -1.00 -1.40 -13.68
CA GLU A 242 -0.47 -1.41 -12.32
C GLU A 242 -1.56 -1.04 -11.30
N TYR A 243 -1.65 0.20 -10.90
CA TYR A 243 -2.71 0.71 -10.03
C TYR A 243 -2.89 2.22 -10.21
N VAL A 244 -3.96 2.74 -9.63
CA VAL A 244 -4.22 4.17 -9.51
C VAL A 244 -4.33 4.50 -8.03
N GLY A 245 -3.47 5.41 -7.56
CA GLY A 245 -3.43 5.90 -6.18
C GLY A 245 -3.68 7.41 -6.11
N LYS A 246 -4.73 7.80 -5.38
CA LYS A 246 -5.09 9.22 -5.18
C LYS A 246 -5.45 9.48 -3.72
N ARG A 247 -5.48 10.76 -3.34
CA ARG A 247 -6.03 11.21 -2.06
C ARG A 247 -7.02 12.34 -2.31
N ILE A 248 -8.13 12.32 -1.61
CA ILE A 248 -9.18 13.33 -1.74
C ILE A 248 -9.55 13.85 -0.37
N LYS A 249 -9.48 15.17 -0.18
CA LYS A 249 -9.95 15.82 1.05
C LYS A 249 -11.19 16.64 0.78
N VAL A 250 -12.19 16.52 1.65
CA VAL A 250 -13.45 17.26 1.57
C VAL A 250 -13.81 17.82 2.95
N ASN A 251 -14.10 19.14 3.00
CA ASN A 251 -14.64 19.77 4.19
C ASN A 251 -15.91 20.52 3.77
N GLY A 252 -17.06 19.96 4.07
CA GLY A 252 -18.36 20.40 3.58
C GLY A 252 -18.88 19.49 2.47
N LYS A 253 -19.03 19.99 1.25
CA LYS A 253 -19.59 19.24 0.12
C LYS A 253 -18.67 19.31 -1.09
N GLY A 254 -18.53 18.17 -1.77
CA GLY A 254 -17.81 18.06 -3.02
C GLY A 254 -18.44 17.00 -3.93
N THR A 255 -17.95 16.92 -5.15
CA THR A 255 -18.28 15.84 -6.09
C THR A 255 -17.04 15.28 -6.72
N TYR A 256 -17.05 13.95 -6.94
CA TYR A 256 -15.96 13.25 -7.60
C TYR A 256 -16.53 12.22 -8.58
N GLU A 257 -15.83 12.00 -9.67
CA GLU A 257 -16.25 11.05 -10.70
C GLU A 257 -15.04 10.29 -11.25
N ARG A 258 -15.22 8.99 -11.45
CA ARG A 258 -14.30 8.10 -12.16
C ARG A 258 -15.06 6.96 -12.80
N GLU A 259 -14.73 6.61 -14.02
CA GLU A 259 -15.38 5.51 -14.76
C GLU A 259 -15.05 4.13 -14.16
N GLN A 260 -13.77 3.93 -13.76
CA GLN A 260 -13.32 2.67 -13.17
C GLN A 260 -13.86 2.50 -11.73
N PHE A 261 -13.92 1.26 -11.28
CA PHE A 261 -14.20 0.96 -9.87
C PHE A 261 -13.18 1.63 -8.93
N MET A 262 -13.59 1.86 -7.69
CA MET A 262 -12.73 2.45 -6.66
C MET A 262 -12.92 1.75 -5.33
N PHE A 263 -11.81 1.70 -4.56
CA PHE A 263 -11.86 1.51 -3.12
C PHE A 263 -11.48 2.81 -2.45
N MET A 264 -12.28 3.25 -1.49
CA MET A 264 -12.08 4.51 -0.78
C MET A 264 -11.94 4.23 0.72
N LEU A 265 -10.72 4.43 1.25
CA LEU A 265 -10.41 4.31 2.68
C LEU A 265 -10.50 5.68 3.34
N CYS A 266 -11.27 5.79 4.42
CA CYS A 266 -11.30 6.99 5.24
C CYS A 266 -10.08 7.06 6.17
N LEU A 267 -9.18 8.00 5.90
CA LEU A 267 -7.96 8.26 6.66
C LEU A 267 -8.21 9.13 7.88
N ASN A 268 -9.16 10.06 7.78
CA ASN A 268 -9.53 10.97 8.85
C ASN A 268 -10.95 11.51 8.64
N GLY A 269 -11.59 11.98 9.72
CA GLY A 269 -12.90 12.57 9.68
C GLY A 269 -14.03 11.54 9.56
N LYS A 270 -15.17 12.04 9.12
CA LYS A 270 -16.39 11.26 8.87
C LYS A 270 -17.25 11.96 7.84
N GLY A 271 -18.10 11.19 7.16
CA GLY A 271 -18.99 11.76 6.16
C GLY A 271 -19.84 10.71 5.48
N LYS A 272 -20.28 11.02 4.28
CA LYS A 272 -21.00 10.10 3.41
C LYS A 272 -20.57 10.28 1.96
N ILE A 273 -20.61 9.19 1.21
CA ILE A 273 -20.42 9.17 -0.23
C ILE A 273 -21.73 8.65 -0.82
N ASN A 274 -22.44 9.51 -1.55
CA ASN A 274 -23.87 9.37 -1.81
C ASN A 274 -24.63 9.11 -0.48
N ASP A 275 -25.33 7.99 -0.34
CA ASP A 275 -26.07 7.63 0.88
C ASP A 275 -25.27 6.74 1.84
N THR A 276 -24.03 6.35 1.48
CA THR A 276 -23.21 5.45 2.29
C THR A 276 -22.37 6.25 3.29
N GLN A 277 -22.62 6.04 4.59
CA GLN A 277 -21.82 6.63 5.66
C GLN A 277 -20.41 6.01 5.70
N ILE A 278 -19.41 6.88 5.95
CA ILE A 278 -18.02 6.48 6.11
C ILE A 278 -17.37 7.24 7.27
N LYS A 279 -16.55 6.56 8.06
CA LYS A 279 -15.75 7.12 9.14
C LYS A 279 -14.31 6.59 9.09
N VAL A 280 -13.44 7.19 9.85
CA VAL A 280 -12.02 6.81 9.94
C VAL A 280 -11.85 5.29 10.10
N GLY A 281 -10.95 4.71 9.30
CA GLY A 281 -10.66 3.27 9.27
C GLY A 281 -11.61 2.40 8.43
N GLU A 282 -12.72 2.96 7.93
CA GLU A 282 -13.63 2.22 7.06
C GLU A 282 -13.22 2.34 5.58
N THR A 283 -13.40 1.24 4.86
CA THR A 283 -13.18 1.17 3.40
C THR A 283 -14.48 0.81 2.71
N ILE A 284 -14.81 1.54 1.65
CA ILE A 284 -15.94 1.23 0.77
C ILE A 284 -15.46 0.87 -0.64
N PHE A 285 -16.16 -0.07 -1.27
CA PHE A 285 -16.07 -0.36 -2.68
C PHE A 285 -17.15 0.44 -3.43
N VAL A 286 -16.73 1.16 -4.45
CA VAL A 286 -17.57 1.91 -5.39
C VAL A 286 -17.48 1.25 -6.75
N PRO A 287 -18.57 0.67 -7.29
CA PRO A 287 -18.57 0.03 -8.60
C PRO A 287 -18.16 0.97 -9.74
N ALA A 288 -17.61 0.40 -10.78
CA ALA A 288 -17.40 1.10 -12.04
C ALA A 288 -18.72 1.74 -12.55
N HIS A 289 -18.59 2.81 -13.32
CA HIS A 289 -19.73 3.54 -13.91
C HIS A 289 -20.77 4.04 -12.89
N SER A 290 -20.34 4.30 -11.63
CA SER A 290 -21.24 4.84 -10.60
C SER A 290 -21.63 6.31 -10.85
N GLY A 291 -21.05 6.95 -11.88
CA GLY A 291 -21.30 8.35 -12.22
C GLY A 291 -20.73 9.32 -11.19
N VAL A 292 -21.33 10.49 -11.10
CA VAL A 292 -20.88 11.54 -10.19
C VAL A 292 -21.25 11.19 -8.74
N LEU A 293 -20.25 11.05 -7.90
CA LEU A 293 -20.39 10.82 -6.46
C LEU A 293 -20.59 12.15 -5.74
N SER A 294 -21.61 12.24 -4.89
CA SER A 294 -21.75 13.32 -3.92
C SER A 294 -20.97 12.93 -2.66
N ILE A 295 -20.02 13.77 -2.27
CA ILE A 295 -19.21 13.58 -1.06
C ILE A 295 -19.54 14.71 -0.09
N GLU A 296 -19.94 14.35 1.13
CA GLU A 296 -20.23 15.32 2.19
C GLU A 296 -19.51 14.87 3.46
N GLY A 297 -18.71 15.74 4.06
CA GLY A 297 -17.94 15.36 5.24
C GLY A 297 -17.39 16.53 6.04
N GLU A 298 -16.98 16.18 7.25
CA GLU A 298 -16.27 17.06 8.18
C GLU A 298 -14.83 16.57 8.28
N ASN A 299 -13.88 17.34 7.72
CA ASN A 299 -12.47 16.97 7.63
C ASN A 299 -12.26 15.58 7.01
N LEU A 300 -13.08 15.21 6.05
CA LEU A 300 -13.05 13.91 5.41
C LEU A 300 -11.80 13.81 4.53
N ASP A 301 -10.98 12.81 4.78
CA ASP A 301 -9.73 12.52 4.09
C ASP A 301 -9.75 11.07 3.60
N LEU A 302 -9.66 10.86 2.30
CA LEU A 302 -9.87 9.58 1.64
C LEU A 302 -8.64 9.18 0.82
N ALA A 303 -8.10 7.98 1.07
CA ALA A 303 -7.24 7.31 0.08
C ALA A 303 -8.14 6.61 -0.95
N VAL A 304 -7.84 6.80 -2.22
CA VAL A 304 -8.59 6.22 -3.34
C VAL A 304 -7.68 5.31 -4.13
N LEU A 305 -8.02 4.04 -4.17
CA LEU A 305 -7.37 3.01 -4.96
C LEU A 305 -8.28 2.62 -6.13
N SER A 306 -7.72 2.49 -7.31
CA SER A 306 -8.41 2.04 -8.51
C SER A 306 -7.43 1.29 -9.44
N TYR A 307 -7.95 0.82 -10.55
CA TYR A 307 -7.18 0.19 -11.61
C TYR A 307 -7.53 0.80 -12.96
N LYS A 308 -6.56 0.82 -13.87
CA LYS A 308 -6.76 1.27 -15.26
C LYS A 308 -6.09 0.28 -16.20
N GLU A 309 -6.85 -0.20 -17.17
CA GLU A 309 -6.38 -0.98 -18.31
C GLU A 309 -5.87 -0.11 -19.44
#